data_088ecd4e2cbead12b5ff373205b72b95
#
_entry.id   088ecd4e2cbead12b5ff373205b72b95
#
_cell.length_a   1.000
_cell.length_b   1.000
_cell.length_c   1.000
_cell.angle_alpha   90.00
_cell.angle_beta   90.00
_cell.angle_gamma   90.00
#
_symmetry.space_group_name_H-M   'P 1'
#
loop_
_entity.id
_entity.type
_entity.pdbx_description
1 polymer ?
#
loop_
_entity_poly.entity_id
_entity_poly.type
_entity_poly.pdbx_seq_one_letter_code
_entity_poly.pdbx_strand_id
1 'polypeptide(L)' 'MQKLTKEQAIVITGFTGIMACKSFSDFHEDVEKRLGRPVFTHEFANKKLSEEIKELYKSDFIEMVS' A
#
# COMPACT_ATOMS: atom_id res chain seq x y z
N MET A 1 -9.40 -9.40 19.82
CA MET A 1 -8.47 -8.89 18.81
C MET A 1 -9.24 -8.30 17.63
N GLN A 2 -8.95 -7.07 17.30
CA GLN A 2 -9.62 -6.40 16.18
C GLN A 2 -9.04 -6.86 14.86
N LYS A 3 -9.92 -7.13 13.91
CA LYS A 3 -9.49 -7.45 12.57
C LYS A 3 -9.19 -6.16 11.82
N LEU A 4 -8.15 -6.17 11.04
CA LEU A 4 -7.85 -5.03 10.17
C LEU A 4 -8.90 -4.97 9.07
N THR A 5 -9.33 -3.76 8.73
CA THR A 5 -10.17 -3.59 7.56
C THR A 5 -9.29 -3.76 6.33
N LYS A 6 -9.92 -3.99 5.18
CA LYS A 6 -9.18 -4.10 3.92
C LYS A 6 -8.31 -2.86 3.69
N GLU A 7 -8.87 -1.69 3.93
CA GLU A 7 -8.15 -0.43 3.74
C GLU A 7 -6.96 -0.31 4.69
N GLN A 8 -7.14 -0.66 5.97
CA GLN A 8 -6.06 -0.63 6.95
C GLN A 8 -4.93 -1.57 6.54
N ALA A 9 -5.28 -2.77 6.08
CA ALA A 9 -4.28 -3.75 5.65
C ALA A 9 -3.50 -3.23 4.44
N ILE A 10 -4.17 -2.57 3.51
CA ILE A 10 -3.52 -1.99 2.34
C ILE A 10 -2.56 -0.88 2.75
N VAL A 11 -2.97 -0.01 3.66
CA VAL A 11 -2.14 1.08 4.16
C VAL A 11 -0.89 0.54 4.85
N ILE A 12 -1.05 -0.48 5.68
CA ILE A 12 0.09 -1.11 6.36
C ILE A 12 1.06 -1.70 5.35
N THR A 13 0.52 -2.40 4.35
CA THR A 13 1.34 -3.00 3.30
C THR A 13 2.13 -1.92 2.54
N GLY A 14 1.46 -0.82 2.20
CA GLY A 14 2.08 0.25 1.44
C GLY A 14 3.16 0.99 2.20
N PHE A 15 2.93 1.24 3.48
CA PHE A 15 3.88 2.02 4.28
C PHE A 15 5.04 1.18 4.81
N THR A 16 4.76 -0.01 5.31
CA THR A 16 5.79 -0.84 5.95
C THR A 16 6.48 -1.81 5.01
N GLY A 17 5.85 -2.12 3.88
CA GLY A 17 6.37 -3.14 2.97
C GLY A 17 6.08 -4.56 3.40
N ILE A 18 5.37 -4.73 4.52
CA ILE A 18 4.98 -6.05 5.01
C ILE A 18 3.59 -6.38 4.49
N MET A 19 3.45 -7.53 3.83
CA MET A 19 2.16 -7.92 3.25
C MET A 19 1.15 -8.23 4.36
N ALA A 20 0.25 -7.28 4.61
CA ALA A 20 -0.78 -7.40 5.62
C ALA A 20 -2.16 -7.68 5.03
N CYS A 21 -2.35 -7.40 3.74
CA CYS A 21 -3.62 -7.66 3.09
C CYS A 21 -3.68 -9.09 2.55
N LYS A 22 -4.90 -9.63 2.43
CA LYS A 22 -5.11 -11.00 2.00
C LYS A 22 -4.73 -11.26 0.55
N SER A 23 -4.85 -10.25 -0.27
CA SER A 23 -4.61 -10.38 -1.70
C SER A 23 -3.69 -9.27 -2.19
N PHE A 24 -2.63 -9.67 -2.89
CA PHE A 24 -1.74 -8.71 -3.52
C PHE A 24 -2.47 -7.89 -4.58
N SER A 25 -3.46 -8.50 -5.25
CA SER A 25 -4.25 -7.80 -6.27
C SER A 25 -4.95 -6.57 -5.70
N ASP A 26 -5.50 -6.68 -4.51
CA ASP A 26 -6.18 -5.56 -3.86
C ASP A 26 -5.22 -4.40 -3.62
N PHE A 27 -4.02 -4.72 -3.15
CA PHE A 27 -2.99 -3.73 -2.92
C PHE A 27 -2.54 -3.10 -4.25
N HIS A 28 -2.32 -3.93 -5.25
CA HIS A 28 -1.89 -3.48 -6.58
C HIS A 28 -2.91 -2.51 -7.18
N GLU A 29 -4.19 -2.84 -7.12
CA GLU A 29 -5.25 -1.96 -7.61
C GLU A 29 -5.27 -0.62 -6.90
N ASP A 30 -5.12 -0.64 -5.58
CA ASP A 30 -5.14 0.59 -4.81
C ASP A 30 -3.97 1.49 -5.17
N VAL A 31 -2.78 0.91 -5.34
CA VAL A 31 -1.59 1.66 -5.75
C VAL A 31 -1.81 2.30 -7.11
N GLU A 32 -2.37 1.56 -8.06
CA GLU A 32 -2.65 2.10 -9.40
C GLU A 32 -3.63 3.26 -9.34
N LYS A 33 -4.64 3.15 -8.51
CA LYS A 33 -5.61 4.23 -8.34
C LYS A 33 -4.98 5.48 -7.75
N ARG A 34 -4.14 5.31 -6.76
CA ARG A 34 -3.47 6.44 -6.10
C ARG A 34 -2.47 7.12 -7.02
N LEU A 35 -1.75 6.34 -7.81
CA LEU A 35 -0.78 6.88 -8.77
C LEU A 35 -1.44 7.43 -10.03
N GLY A 36 -2.64 6.97 -10.35
CA GLY A 36 -3.36 7.38 -11.55
C GLY A 36 -2.77 6.79 -12.83
N ARG A 37 -2.05 5.69 -12.73
CA ARG A 37 -1.47 4.99 -13.87
C ARG A 37 -1.33 3.50 -13.60
N PRO A 38 -1.29 2.68 -14.65
CA PRO A 38 -1.05 1.25 -14.46
C PRO A 38 0.37 1.00 -13.93
N VAL A 39 0.49 -0.01 -13.07
CA VAL A 39 1.76 -0.40 -12.47
C VAL A 39 1.97 -1.89 -12.71
N PHE A 40 3.10 -2.26 -13.27
CA PHE A 40 3.42 -3.65 -13.49
C PHE A 40 3.97 -4.26 -12.20
N THR A 41 3.73 -5.57 -12.03
CA THR A 41 4.13 -6.28 -10.82
C THR A 41 5.63 -6.13 -10.55
N HIS A 42 6.45 -6.22 -11.59
CA HIS A 42 7.90 -6.11 -11.41
C HIS A 42 8.36 -4.72 -10.98
N GLU A 43 7.54 -3.69 -11.17
CA GLU A 43 7.87 -2.34 -10.73
C GLU A 43 7.93 -2.23 -9.21
N PHE A 44 7.23 -3.13 -8.51
CA PHE A 44 7.27 -3.15 -7.05
C PHE A 44 8.65 -3.51 -6.49
N ALA A 45 9.51 -4.09 -7.32
CA ALA A 45 10.89 -4.36 -6.94
C ALA A 45 11.78 -3.11 -7.09
N ASN A 46 11.28 -2.08 -7.75
CA ASN A 46 12.02 -0.85 -7.98
C ASN A 46 12.02 0.01 -6.71
N LYS A 47 13.21 0.39 -6.27
CA LYS A 47 13.35 1.18 -5.06
C LYS A 47 12.64 2.53 -5.13
N LYS A 48 12.68 3.20 -6.27
CA LYS A 48 12.01 4.49 -6.44
C LYS A 48 10.51 4.35 -6.28
N LEU A 49 9.93 3.32 -6.88
CA LEU A 49 8.50 3.09 -6.75
C LEU A 49 8.14 2.76 -5.30
N SER A 50 8.96 1.97 -4.62
CA SER A 50 8.75 1.64 -3.21
C SER A 50 8.69 2.91 -2.36
N GLU A 51 9.58 3.85 -2.61
CA GLU A 51 9.59 5.12 -1.88
C GLU A 51 8.36 5.96 -2.19
N GLU A 52 7.93 6.00 -3.45
CA GLU A 52 6.70 6.69 -3.83
C GLU A 52 5.49 6.10 -3.14
N ILE A 53 5.40 4.78 -3.11
CA ILE A 53 4.30 4.08 -2.46
C ILE A 53 4.28 4.41 -0.97
N LYS A 54 5.43 4.40 -0.33
CA LYS A 54 5.55 4.75 1.07
C LYS A 54 5.00 6.14 1.35
N GLU A 55 5.34 7.10 0.52
CA GLU A 55 4.85 8.46 0.66
C GLU A 55 3.33 8.56 0.44
N LEU A 56 2.80 7.80 -0.51
CA LEU A 56 1.37 7.78 -0.77
C LEU A 56 0.57 7.32 0.44
N TYR A 57 1.11 6.37 1.20
CA TYR A 57 0.39 5.79 2.33
C TYR A 57 0.78 6.39 3.67
N LYS A 58 1.78 7.26 3.69
CA LYS A 58 2.28 7.85 4.92
C LYS A 58 1.21 8.59 5.71
N SER A 59 0.48 9.48 5.05
CA SER A 59 -0.58 10.26 5.70
C SER A 59 -1.67 9.35 6.27
N ASP A 60 -2.09 8.39 5.49
CA ASP A 60 -3.12 7.45 5.90
C ASP A 60 -2.66 6.61 7.08
N PHE A 61 -1.40 6.19 7.05
CA PHE A 61 -0.84 5.42 8.15
C PHE A 61 -0.79 6.23 9.44
N ILE A 62 -0.37 7.47 9.35
CA ILE A 62 -0.29 8.37 10.51
C ILE A 62 -1.69 8.59 11.10
N GLU A 63 -2.69 8.84 10.26
CA GLU A 63 -4.07 8.97 10.71
C GLU A 63 -4.58 7.71 11.39
N MET A 64 -4.22 6.56 10.84
CA MET A 64 -4.68 5.28 11.34
C MET A 64 -4.16 4.97 12.74
N VAL A 65 -2.93 5.39 13.04
CA VAL A 65 -2.31 5.12 14.35
C VAL A 65 -2.42 6.27 15.34
N SER A 66 -3.05 7.34 14.95
CA SER A 66 -3.25 8.51 15.85
C SER A 66 -4.32 8.27 16.88
#